data_562d5344b14ca9c00ac0acf82049ca1f
#
_entry.id   562d5344b14ca9c00ac0acf82049ca1f
#
_cell.length_a   1.000
_cell.length_b   1.000
_cell.length_c   1.000
_cell.angle_alpha   90.00
_cell.angle_beta   90.00
_cell.angle_gamma   90.00
#
_symmetry.space_group_name_H-M   'P 1'
#
loop_
_entity.id
_entity.type
_entity.pdbx_description
1 polymer ?
#
loop_
_entity_poly.entity_id
_entity_poly.type
_entity_poly.pdbx_seq_one_letter_code
_entity_poly.pdbx_strand_id
1 'polypeptide(L)'
;MNWWNNRSDEYYGTLNSQLDRLIKDPAWAFPQPIWKMIRTAFPNLQDKRVLVPSSGDNCAVFAFLLLGASVTSCDIAERQLYNAQSIADEQGWNIEFIRQDSMELDGIRDTEYDLVYTSNGVHVWISELPKMYRNFNRVLKPGGRYIMFETHPFIRPFDDSGSEIKVKKPYAETGPFVSGDIAEYKWRIMDIFNAIRNAGFDVPHMEEFHSSPDEYNAWFTRELGETDEQYAKKYNWKHNPWAALPQWIGFSTQNEGKTI
;
A
#
# COMPACT_ATOMS: atom_id res chain seq x y z
N MET A 1 -1.68 -15.95 -9.06
CA MET A 1 -2.10 -16.45 -7.72
C MET A 1 -1.02 -17.26 -7.03
N ASN A 2 -0.45 -18.31 -7.65
CA ASN A 2 0.59 -19.16 -7.02
C ASN A 2 1.84 -18.39 -6.60
N TRP A 3 2.24 -17.35 -7.34
CA TRP A 3 3.43 -16.56 -7.04
C TRP A 3 3.34 -15.86 -5.68
N TRP A 4 2.20 -15.24 -5.37
CA TRP A 4 1.95 -14.60 -4.08
C TRP A 4 1.89 -15.60 -2.94
N ASN A 5 1.19 -16.74 -3.13
CA ASN A 5 1.14 -17.79 -2.12
C ASN A 5 2.54 -18.32 -1.76
N ASN A 6 3.43 -18.44 -2.74
CA ASN A 6 4.79 -18.94 -2.51
C ASN A 6 5.68 -17.97 -1.72
N ARG A 7 5.39 -16.66 -1.75
CA ARG A 7 6.13 -15.62 -1.00
C ARG A 7 5.51 -15.24 0.33
N SER A 8 4.31 -15.69 0.59
CA SER A 8 3.55 -15.30 1.79
C SER A 8 4.27 -15.65 3.10
N ASP A 9 4.98 -16.77 3.16
CA ASP A 9 5.68 -17.20 4.36
C ASP A 9 6.92 -16.32 4.66
N GLU A 10 7.56 -15.75 3.63
CA GLU A 10 8.64 -14.78 3.77
C GLU A 10 8.13 -13.47 4.40
N TYR A 11 7.03 -12.94 3.88
CA TYR A 11 6.38 -11.74 4.41
C TYR A 11 5.87 -11.96 5.84
N TYR A 12 5.28 -13.13 6.11
CA TYR A 12 4.85 -13.52 7.43
C TYR A 12 6.01 -13.52 8.43
N GLY A 13 7.15 -14.13 8.08
CA GLY A 13 8.34 -14.17 8.92
C GLY A 13 8.89 -12.77 9.23
N THR A 14 8.90 -11.88 8.24
CA THR A 14 9.33 -10.49 8.40
C THR A 14 8.42 -9.74 9.35
N LEU A 15 7.11 -9.76 9.12
CA LEU A 15 6.15 -9.08 9.97
C LEU A 15 6.15 -9.62 11.40
N ASN A 16 6.14 -10.94 11.56
CA ASN A 16 6.12 -11.59 12.87
C ASN A 16 7.35 -11.22 13.70
N SER A 17 8.52 -11.07 13.07
CA SER A 17 9.74 -10.62 13.76
C SER A 17 9.68 -9.18 14.28
N GLN A 18 8.74 -8.39 13.79
CA GLN A 18 8.57 -6.96 14.11
C GLN A 18 7.23 -6.67 14.83
N LEU A 19 6.48 -7.71 15.16
CA LEU A 19 5.14 -7.58 15.73
C LEU A 19 5.12 -6.81 17.05
N ASP A 20 6.10 -7.05 17.94
CA ASP A 20 6.22 -6.32 19.20
C ASP A 20 6.41 -4.81 19.00
N ARG A 21 7.15 -4.42 17.96
CA ARG A 21 7.33 -3.01 17.59
C ARG A 21 6.00 -2.42 17.10
N LEU A 22 5.28 -3.13 16.24
CA LEU A 22 3.99 -2.71 15.71
C LEU A 22 2.95 -2.56 16.83
N ILE A 23 2.90 -3.51 17.77
CA ILE A 23 1.99 -3.43 18.93
C ILE A 23 2.30 -2.21 19.79
N LYS A 24 3.57 -1.91 20.00
CA LYS A 24 4.01 -0.76 20.80
C LYS A 24 3.77 0.58 20.12
N ASP A 25 3.95 0.63 18.81
CA ASP A 25 3.80 1.84 17.99
C ASP A 25 3.10 1.51 16.66
N PRO A 26 1.75 1.43 16.63
CA PRO A 26 1.03 1.13 15.39
C PRO A 26 1.24 2.16 14.27
N ALA A 27 1.56 3.42 14.62
CA ALA A 27 1.82 4.47 13.63
C ALA A 27 3.06 4.18 12.78
N TRP A 28 3.99 3.39 13.28
CA TRP A 28 5.20 2.96 12.58
C TRP A 28 4.92 2.19 11.26
N ALA A 29 3.75 1.55 11.13
CA ALA A 29 3.32 0.90 9.88
C ALA A 29 3.20 1.87 8.69
N PHE A 30 3.11 3.16 8.96
CA PHE A 30 2.83 4.19 7.96
C PHE A 30 4.00 5.16 7.85
N PRO A 31 4.51 5.46 6.62
CA PRO A 31 5.40 6.59 6.42
C PRO A 31 4.77 7.88 6.98
N GLN A 32 5.62 8.77 7.50
CA GLN A 32 5.16 9.97 8.20
C GLN A 32 4.16 10.84 7.40
N PRO A 33 4.34 11.07 6.07
CA PRO A 33 3.34 11.80 5.28
C PRO A 33 1.99 11.07 5.20
N ILE A 34 2.01 9.75 5.08
CA ILE A 34 0.79 8.93 5.05
C ILE A 34 0.10 8.93 6.41
N TRP A 35 0.85 8.80 7.49
CA TRP A 35 0.31 8.92 8.84
C TRP A 35 -0.37 10.27 9.07
N LYS A 36 0.23 11.36 8.58
CA LYS A 36 -0.36 12.70 8.62
C LYS A 36 -1.67 12.78 7.82
N MET A 37 -1.75 12.17 6.63
CA MET A 37 -3.00 12.08 5.85
C MET A 37 -4.08 11.34 6.63
N ILE A 38 -3.75 10.17 7.22
CA ILE A 38 -4.68 9.40 8.04
C ILE A 38 -5.19 10.23 9.22
N ARG A 39 -4.30 10.88 9.98
CA ARG A 39 -4.67 11.69 11.15
C ARG A 39 -5.46 12.95 10.80
N THR A 40 -5.21 13.53 9.63
CA THR A 40 -5.99 14.67 9.13
C THR A 40 -7.41 14.25 8.75
N ALA A 41 -7.57 13.09 8.11
CA ALA A 41 -8.87 12.54 7.75
C ALA A 41 -9.63 12.01 8.98
N PHE A 42 -8.91 11.36 9.90
CA PHE A 42 -9.46 10.70 11.08
C PHE A 42 -8.61 11.04 12.31
N PRO A 43 -8.95 12.12 13.05
CA PRO A 43 -8.30 12.43 14.33
C PRO A 43 -8.40 11.28 15.34
N ASN A 44 -9.44 10.44 15.21
CA ASN A 44 -9.63 9.21 15.96
C ASN A 44 -10.16 8.12 15.01
N LEU A 45 -9.56 6.93 15.07
CA LEU A 45 -9.97 5.75 14.31
C LEU A 45 -10.91 4.82 15.09
N GLN A 46 -11.18 5.13 16.36
CA GLN A 46 -12.12 4.35 17.18
C GLN A 46 -13.47 4.21 16.48
N ASP A 47 -13.96 2.98 16.36
CA ASP A 47 -15.23 2.62 15.73
C ASP A 47 -15.33 2.93 14.22
N LYS A 48 -14.22 3.29 13.56
CA LYS A 48 -14.18 3.45 12.12
C LYS A 48 -14.05 2.09 11.44
N ARG A 49 -14.76 1.91 10.33
CA ARG A 49 -14.64 0.71 9.50
C ARG A 49 -13.61 0.95 8.41
N VAL A 50 -12.57 0.13 8.39
CA VAL A 50 -11.45 0.24 7.45
C VAL A 50 -11.39 -1.01 6.60
N LEU A 51 -11.37 -0.84 5.26
CA LEU A 51 -11.08 -1.90 4.31
C LEU A 51 -9.64 -1.73 3.81
N VAL A 52 -8.87 -2.81 3.85
CA VAL A 52 -7.53 -2.87 3.28
C VAL A 52 -7.53 -3.91 2.16
N PRO A 53 -7.85 -3.51 0.91
CA PRO A 53 -7.79 -4.39 -0.25
C PRO A 53 -6.33 -4.57 -0.72
N SER A 54 -6.00 -5.76 -1.25
CA SER A 54 -4.62 -6.16 -1.53
C SER A 54 -3.72 -5.99 -0.31
N SER A 55 -4.17 -6.56 0.81
CA SER A 55 -3.62 -6.33 2.15
C SER A 55 -2.18 -6.80 2.34
N GLY A 56 -1.68 -7.68 1.45
CA GLY A 56 -0.30 -8.14 1.43
C GLY A 56 0.12 -8.77 2.76
N ASP A 57 1.16 -8.24 3.38
CA ASP A 57 1.68 -8.71 4.67
C ASP A 57 0.78 -8.37 5.88
N ASN A 58 -0.28 -7.60 5.67
CA ASN A 58 -1.24 -7.18 6.69
C ASN A 58 -0.68 -6.26 7.79
N CYS A 59 0.50 -5.68 7.64
CA CYS A 59 1.04 -4.73 8.62
C CYS A 59 0.09 -3.55 8.86
N ALA A 60 -0.44 -2.94 7.79
CA ALA A 60 -1.42 -1.85 7.90
C ALA A 60 -2.75 -2.31 8.52
N VAL A 61 -3.19 -3.54 8.26
CA VAL A 61 -4.41 -4.14 8.85
C VAL A 61 -4.29 -4.19 10.37
N PHE A 62 -3.20 -4.74 10.87
CA PHE A 62 -2.96 -4.82 12.32
C PHE A 62 -2.78 -3.43 12.95
N ALA A 63 -2.08 -2.52 12.25
CA ALA A 63 -1.94 -1.14 12.72
C ALA A 63 -3.29 -0.45 12.89
N PHE A 64 -4.19 -0.53 11.91
CA PHE A 64 -5.53 0.07 12.01
C PHE A 64 -6.35 -0.55 13.14
N LEU A 65 -6.28 -1.87 13.34
CA LEU A 65 -6.93 -2.54 14.46
C LEU A 65 -6.42 -2.00 15.81
N LEU A 66 -5.10 -1.93 15.98
CA LEU A 66 -4.46 -1.44 17.21
C LEU A 66 -4.77 0.04 17.48
N LEU A 67 -5.10 0.81 16.44
CA LEU A 67 -5.58 2.19 16.52
C LEU A 67 -7.09 2.31 16.80
N GLY A 68 -7.79 1.18 17.02
CA GLY A 68 -9.19 1.12 17.44
C GLY A 68 -10.21 0.98 16.30
N ALA A 69 -9.78 0.78 15.07
CA ALA A 69 -10.69 0.55 13.94
C ALA A 69 -11.24 -0.89 13.91
N SER A 70 -12.43 -1.06 13.33
CA SER A 70 -12.90 -2.36 12.84
C SER A 70 -12.35 -2.57 11.44
N VAL A 71 -11.56 -3.63 11.23
CA VAL A 71 -10.81 -3.81 9.99
C VAL A 71 -11.26 -5.05 9.24
N THR A 72 -11.43 -4.88 7.92
CA THR A 72 -11.56 -5.98 6.96
C THR A 72 -10.32 -6.05 6.11
N SER A 73 -9.61 -7.17 6.16
CA SER A 73 -8.48 -7.51 5.32
C SER A 73 -8.97 -8.24 4.07
N CYS A 74 -8.52 -7.81 2.89
CA CYS A 74 -8.91 -8.43 1.63
C CYS A 74 -7.68 -8.66 0.75
N ASP A 75 -7.50 -9.89 0.26
CA ASP A 75 -6.43 -10.23 -0.67
C ASP A 75 -6.86 -11.36 -1.61
N ILE A 76 -6.23 -11.46 -2.77
CA ILE A 76 -6.43 -12.57 -3.70
C ILE A 76 -5.63 -13.82 -3.25
N ALA A 77 -4.54 -13.62 -2.52
CA ALA A 77 -3.64 -14.67 -2.05
C ALA A 77 -4.15 -15.29 -0.74
N GLU A 78 -4.72 -16.48 -0.84
CA GLU A 78 -5.27 -17.22 0.31
C GLU A 78 -4.22 -17.47 1.41
N ARG A 79 -2.96 -17.72 1.03
CA ARG A 79 -1.87 -17.97 1.98
C ARG A 79 -1.52 -16.72 2.79
N GLN A 80 -1.62 -15.52 2.20
CA GLN A 80 -1.43 -14.26 2.93
C GLN A 80 -2.50 -14.10 4.01
N LEU A 81 -3.76 -14.32 3.66
CA LEU A 81 -4.87 -14.23 4.61
C LEU A 81 -4.75 -15.28 5.72
N TYR A 82 -4.36 -16.51 5.37
CA TYR A 82 -4.16 -17.59 6.35
C TYR A 82 -3.05 -17.22 7.37
N ASN A 83 -1.91 -16.71 6.89
CA ASN A 83 -0.80 -16.31 7.75
C ASN A 83 -1.20 -15.14 8.68
N ALA A 84 -1.93 -14.15 8.13
CA ALA A 84 -2.44 -13.03 8.90
C ALA A 84 -3.49 -13.46 9.94
N GLN A 85 -4.39 -14.38 9.56
CA GLN A 85 -5.37 -14.97 10.49
C GLN A 85 -4.65 -15.68 11.64
N SER A 86 -3.56 -16.42 11.39
CA SER A 86 -2.80 -17.09 12.43
C SER A 86 -2.25 -16.11 13.46
N ILE A 87 -1.68 -14.98 13.02
CA ILE A 87 -1.23 -13.91 13.94
C ILE A 87 -2.43 -13.35 14.73
N ALA A 88 -3.54 -13.05 14.05
CA ALA A 88 -4.72 -12.49 14.70
C ALA A 88 -5.27 -13.44 15.78
N ASP A 89 -5.33 -14.72 15.50
CA ASP A 89 -5.80 -15.76 16.45
C ASP A 89 -4.86 -15.85 17.67
N GLU A 90 -3.55 -15.85 17.45
CA GLU A 90 -2.54 -15.86 18.53
C GLU A 90 -2.63 -14.62 19.44
N GLN A 91 -2.94 -13.48 18.88
CA GLN A 91 -3.07 -12.21 19.59
C GLN A 91 -4.49 -11.97 20.16
N GLY A 92 -5.48 -12.82 19.83
CA GLY A 92 -6.87 -12.60 20.20
C GLY A 92 -7.53 -11.41 19.47
N TRP A 93 -7.06 -11.07 18.28
CA TRP A 93 -7.57 -9.96 17.48
C TRP A 93 -8.75 -10.37 16.62
N ASN A 94 -9.79 -9.54 16.59
CA ASN A 94 -10.97 -9.76 15.76
C ASN A 94 -10.85 -8.96 14.45
N ILE A 95 -10.48 -9.64 13.35
CA ILE A 95 -10.33 -9.08 12.01
C ILE A 95 -11.16 -9.94 11.05
N GLU A 96 -11.86 -9.31 10.13
CA GLU A 96 -12.53 -9.99 9.04
C GLU A 96 -11.55 -10.21 7.88
N PHE A 97 -11.33 -11.46 7.46
CA PHE A 97 -10.48 -11.82 6.34
C PHE A 97 -11.32 -12.33 5.18
N ILE A 98 -11.22 -11.68 4.02
CA ILE A 98 -12.02 -12.00 2.83
C ILE A 98 -11.11 -12.21 1.64
N ARG A 99 -11.22 -13.38 0.99
CA ARG A 99 -10.51 -13.60 -0.27
C ARG A 99 -11.27 -12.94 -1.42
N GLN A 100 -10.71 -11.87 -1.99
CA GLN A 100 -11.31 -11.11 -3.08
C GLN A 100 -10.23 -10.50 -3.99
N ASP A 101 -10.58 -10.29 -5.25
CA ASP A 101 -9.82 -9.44 -6.16
C ASP A 101 -10.20 -7.97 -5.90
N SER A 102 -9.19 -7.10 -5.72
CA SER A 102 -9.41 -5.67 -5.49
C SER A 102 -10.08 -4.95 -6.67
N MET A 103 -10.07 -5.55 -7.87
CA MET A 103 -10.79 -5.04 -9.03
C MET A 103 -12.27 -5.41 -9.02
N GLU A 104 -12.69 -6.43 -8.25
CA GLU A 104 -14.09 -6.92 -8.23
C GLU A 104 -14.82 -6.49 -6.94
N LEU A 105 -14.32 -6.89 -5.78
CA LEU A 105 -14.90 -6.66 -4.46
C LEU A 105 -16.40 -7.04 -4.36
N ASP A 106 -16.83 -8.06 -5.12
CA ASP A 106 -18.25 -8.46 -5.21
C ASP A 106 -18.84 -8.91 -3.87
N GLY A 107 -18.00 -9.44 -2.97
CA GLY A 107 -18.41 -9.86 -1.63
C GLY A 107 -18.48 -8.72 -0.61
N ILE A 108 -18.11 -7.49 -1.00
CA ILE A 108 -18.06 -6.33 -0.11
C ILE A 108 -19.29 -5.45 -0.38
N ARG A 109 -20.02 -5.10 0.70
CA ARG A 109 -21.24 -4.27 0.60
C ARG A 109 -20.92 -2.84 0.21
N ASP A 110 -21.88 -2.21 -0.45
CA ASP A 110 -21.83 -0.78 -0.78
C ASP A 110 -21.92 0.08 0.48
N THR A 111 -21.28 1.23 0.45
CA THR A 111 -21.40 2.29 1.48
C THR A 111 -21.14 1.79 2.92
N GLU A 112 -20.18 0.88 3.08
CA GLU A 112 -19.93 0.22 4.37
C GLU A 112 -18.74 0.81 5.13
N TYR A 113 -17.71 1.31 4.42
CA TYR A 113 -16.44 1.70 5.02
C TYR A 113 -16.27 3.22 5.15
N ASP A 114 -15.61 3.63 6.24
CA ASP A 114 -15.19 5.02 6.45
C ASP A 114 -13.87 5.30 5.70
N LEU A 115 -13.00 4.28 5.61
CA LEU A 115 -11.70 4.34 4.95
C LEU A 115 -11.46 3.10 4.10
N VAL A 116 -10.99 3.31 2.88
CA VAL A 116 -10.27 2.31 2.09
C VAL A 116 -8.81 2.71 2.06
N TYR A 117 -7.91 1.79 2.39
CA TYR A 117 -6.47 2.03 2.41
C TYR A 117 -5.72 1.01 1.56
N THR A 118 -4.81 1.47 0.71
CA THR A 118 -3.87 0.60 0.01
C THR A 118 -2.44 1.00 0.32
N SER A 119 -1.59 0.00 0.59
CA SER A 119 -0.15 0.20 0.77
C SER A 119 0.62 0.01 -0.55
N ASN A 120 1.93 0.12 -0.49
CA ASN A 120 2.81 0.06 -1.65
C ASN A 120 2.77 -1.29 -2.38
N GLY A 121 2.97 -1.23 -3.71
CA GLY A 121 3.08 -2.40 -4.57
C GLY A 121 1.75 -2.97 -5.05
N VAL A 122 0.62 -2.29 -4.85
CA VAL A 122 -0.69 -2.74 -5.34
C VAL A 122 -0.83 -2.49 -6.84
N HIS A 123 -0.57 -1.26 -7.31
CA HIS A 123 -0.85 -0.84 -8.68
C HIS A 123 -0.12 -1.63 -9.75
N VAL A 124 1.04 -2.18 -9.42
CA VAL A 124 1.82 -3.01 -10.34
C VAL A 124 1.07 -4.28 -10.78
N TRP A 125 0.09 -4.73 -10.01
CA TRP A 125 -0.69 -5.94 -10.27
C TRP A 125 -2.08 -5.68 -10.84
N ILE A 126 -2.51 -4.43 -10.90
CA ILE A 126 -3.85 -4.05 -11.32
C ILE A 126 -3.88 -3.77 -12.82
N SER A 127 -4.63 -4.57 -13.56
CA SER A 127 -4.82 -4.39 -15.02
C SER A 127 -5.83 -3.29 -15.36
N GLU A 128 -6.81 -3.04 -14.49
CA GLU A 128 -7.93 -2.12 -14.72
C GLU A 128 -8.10 -1.12 -13.56
N LEU A 129 -7.23 -0.10 -13.49
CA LEU A 129 -7.32 0.96 -12.47
C LEU A 129 -8.73 1.57 -12.35
N PRO A 130 -9.44 1.90 -13.46
CA PRO A 130 -10.79 2.47 -13.35
C PRO A 130 -11.79 1.55 -12.67
N LYS A 131 -11.67 0.23 -12.86
CA LYS A 131 -12.54 -0.77 -12.23
C LYS A 131 -12.28 -0.85 -10.73
N MET A 132 -11.02 -0.96 -10.34
CA MET A 132 -10.60 -0.98 -8.94
C MET A 132 -11.11 0.26 -8.20
N TYR A 133 -10.87 1.46 -8.74
CA TYR A 133 -11.27 2.70 -8.06
C TYR A 133 -12.78 2.91 -7.99
N ARG A 134 -13.55 2.48 -9.02
CA ARG A 134 -15.02 2.47 -8.91
C ARG A 134 -15.50 1.59 -7.78
N ASN A 135 -14.89 0.42 -7.58
CA ASN A 135 -15.22 -0.45 -6.46
C ASN A 135 -14.82 0.16 -5.11
N PHE A 136 -13.66 0.82 -5.02
CA PHE A 136 -13.28 1.54 -3.81
C PHE A 136 -14.28 2.66 -3.47
N ASN A 137 -14.72 3.40 -4.48
CA ASN A 137 -15.74 4.44 -4.30
C ASN A 137 -17.08 3.83 -3.85
N ARG A 138 -17.53 2.74 -4.48
CA ARG A 138 -18.78 2.04 -4.17
C ARG A 138 -18.86 1.56 -2.72
N VAL A 139 -17.79 0.97 -2.20
CA VAL A 139 -17.77 0.41 -0.84
C VAL A 139 -17.62 1.48 0.23
N LEU A 140 -17.15 2.67 -0.12
CA LEU A 140 -17.03 3.80 0.80
C LEU A 140 -18.38 4.44 1.08
N LYS A 141 -18.61 4.82 2.34
CA LYS A 141 -19.71 5.70 2.72
C LYS A 141 -19.61 7.04 1.98
N PRO A 142 -20.71 7.77 1.77
CA PRO A 142 -20.65 9.16 1.36
C PRO A 142 -19.76 9.96 2.33
N GLY A 143 -18.77 10.67 1.81
CA GLY A 143 -17.76 11.36 2.63
C GLY A 143 -16.65 10.48 3.16
N GLY A 144 -16.69 9.16 2.90
CA GLY A 144 -15.59 8.23 3.21
C GLY A 144 -14.33 8.55 2.44
N ARG A 145 -13.19 8.08 2.92
CA ARG A 145 -11.86 8.42 2.40
C ARG A 145 -11.19 7.23 1.72
N TYR A 146 -10.50 7.51 0.62
CA TYR A 146 -9.47 6.63 0.10
C TYR A 146 -8.10 7.24 0.35
N ILE A 147 -7.20 6.47 0.96
CA ILE A 147 -5.81 6.87 1.18
C ILE A 147 -4.91 5.80 0.55
N MET A 148 -4.01 6.24 -0.30
CA MET A 148 -3.04 5.41 -1.02
C MET A 148 -1.64 5.74 -0.55
N PHE A 149 -0.85 4.70 -0.34
CA PHE A 149 0.61 4.75 -0.27
C PHE A 149 1.18 3.84 -1.36
N GLU A 150 2.04 4.34 -2.23
CA GLU A 150 2.53 3.54 -3.36
C GLU A 150 3.97 3.90 -3.74
N THR A 151 4.64 2.96 -4.40
CA THR A 151 5.89 3.22 -5.10
C THR A 151 5.70 4.33 -6.14
N HIS A 152 6.59 5.30 -6.13
CA HIS A 152 6.46 6.44 -7.03
C HIS A 152 6.57 6.03 -8.50
N PRO A 153 5.58 6.35 -9.36
CA PRO A 153 5.60 5.94 -10.78
C PRO A 153 6.81 6.47 -11.55
N PHE A 154 7.37 7.59 -11.15
CA PHE A 154 8.52 8.20 -11.81
C PHE A 154 9.79 7.33 -11.77
N ILE A 155 9.94 6.44 -10.77
CA ILE A 155 11.11 5.56 -10.69
C ILE A 155 10.99 4.31 -11.59
N ARG A 156 9.79 3.98 -12.06
CA ARG A 156 9.51 2.77 -12.85
C ARG A 156 10.25 2.67 -14.21
N PRO A 157 10.67 3.77 -14.88
CA PRO A 157 11.52 3.71 -16.07
C PRO A 157 12.94 3.25 -15.81
N PHE A 158 13.43 3.32 -14.58
CA PHE A 158 14.84 3.07 -14.29
C PHE A 158 15.09 1.62 -13.88
N ASP A 159 16.33 1.19 -14.08
CA ASP A 159 16.83 -0.10 -13.63
C ASP A 159 17.26 -0.01 -12.16
N ASP A 160 16.60 -0.76 -11.30
CA ASP A 160 16.83 -0.80 -9.85
C ASP A 160 17.85 -1.87 -9.42
N SER A 161 18.47 -2.58 -10.39
CA SER A 161 19.44 -3.64 -10.12
C SER A 161 20.85 -3.15 -9.77
N GLY A 162 21.10 -1.82 -9.84
CA GLY A 162 22.44 -1.27 -9.65
C GLY A 162 22.44 0.06 -8.89
N SER A 163 23.66 0.55 -8.57
CA SER A 163 23.89 1.83 -7.90
C SER A 163 23.71 3.05 -8.82
N GLU A 164 23.69 2.84 -10.13
CA GLU A 164 23.55 3.91 -11.12
C GLU A 164 22.10 3.99 -11.63
N ILE A 165 21.61 5.22 -11.86
CA ILE A 165 20.31 5.43 -12.48
C ILE A 165 20.45 5.22 -13.99
N LYS A 166 19.88 4.13 -14.49
CA LYS A 166 19.84 3.80 -15.93
C LYS A 166 18.40 3.65 -16.39
N VAL A 167 18.06 4.28 -17.50
CA VAL A 167 16.74 4.11 -18.13
C VAL A 167 16.67 2.73 -18.79
N LYS A 168 15.69 1.91 -18.40
CA LYS A 168 15.42 0.58 -18.98
C LYS A 168 14.19 0.55 -19.89
N LYS A 169 13.29 1.54 -19.76
CA LYS A 169 12.09 1.61 -20.60
C LYS A 169 11.56 3.06 -20.66
N PRO A 170 10.79 3.42 -21.70
CA PRO A 170 10.08 4.69 -21.73
C PRO A 170 9.05 4.80 -20.58
N TYR A 171 8.89 6.01 -20.01
CA TYR A 171 7.87 6.29 -19.00
C TYR A 171 6.44 6.03 -19.49
N ALA A 172 6.22 6.23 -20.82
CA ALA A 172 4.91 6.03 -21.44
C ALA A 172 4.50 4.56 -21.60
N GLU A 173 5.43 3.63 -21.49
CA GLU A 173 5.12 2.19 -21.56
C GLU A 173 4.57 1.71 -20.21
N THR A 174 3.27 1.41 -20.18
CA THR A 174 2.56 1.01 -18.95
C THR A 174 2.39 -0.49 -18.79
N GLY A 175 2.69 -1.28 -19.82
CA GLY A 175 2.54 -2.74 -19.82
C GLY A 175 1.28 -3.21 -20.57
N PRO A 176 0.90 -4.48 -20.40
CA PRO A 176 1.47 -5.44 -19.45
C PRO A 176 2.90 -5.90 -19.78
N PHE A 177 3.73 -6.01 -18.75
CA PHE A 177 5.04 -6.66 -18.82
C PHE A 177 4.88 -8.10 -18.31
N VAL A 178 4.96 -9.07 -19.21
CA VAL A 178 4.64 -10.47 -18.88
C VAL A 178 5.92 -11.27 -18.63
N SER A 179 5.95 -11.99 -17.50
CA SER A 179 7.00 -12.94 -17.14
C SER A 179 6.37 -14.22 -16.58
N GLY A 180 6.36 -15.31 -17.33
CA GLY A 180 5.62 -16.52 -16.98
C GLY A 180 4.12 -16.24 -16.84
N ASP A 181 3.54 -16.58 -15.69
CA ASP A 181 2.12 -16.37 -15.39
C ASP A 181 1.84 -14.98 -14.76
N ILE A 182 2.83 -14.09 -14.72
CA ILE A 182 2.74 -12.79 -14.07
C ILE A 182 2.67 -11.70 -15.14
N ALA A 183 1.72 -10.76 -14.97
CA ALA A 183 1.62 -9.54 -15.74
C ALA A 183 1.77 -8.35 -14.78
N GLU A 184 2.75 -7.48 -15.05
CA GLU A 184 2.99 -6.27 -14.30
C GLU A 184 2.61 -5.03 -15.09
N TYR A 185 2.14 -4.01 -14.38
CA TYR A 185 1.78 -2.71 -14.94
C TYR A 185 2.61 -1.61 -14.28
N LYS A 186 3.07 -0.66 -15.07
CA LYS A 186 3.87 0.48 -14.61
C LYS A 186 3.09 1.77 -14.91
N TRP A 187 1.96 1.92 -14.21
CA TRP A 187 1.06 3.05 -14.37
C TRP A 187 1.76 4.38 -14.10
N ARG A 188 1.42 5.40 -14.88
CA ARG A 188 1.92 6.76 -14.69
C ARG A 188 1.10 7.48 -13.62
N ILE A 189 1.64 8.55 -13.05
CA ILE A 189 0.89 9.40 -12.11
C ILE A 189 -0.43 9.85 -12.73
N MET A 190 -0.42 10.27 -14.01
CA MET A 190 -1.63 10.72 -14.72
C MET A 190 -2.68 9.62 -14.87
N ASP A 191 -2.28 8.37 -15.06
CA ASP A 191 -3.21 7.23 -15.20
C ASP A 191 -3.93 6.99 -13.87
N ILE A 192 -3.17 6.97 -12.77
CA ILE A 192 -3.69 6.82 -11.41
C ILE A 192 -4.62 7.99 -11.06
N PHE A 193 -4.15 9.23 -11.22
CA PHE A 193 -4.90 10.43 -10.92
C PHE A 193 -6.24 10.49 -11.68
N ASN A 194 -6.20 10.27 -12.99
CA ASN A 194 -7.39 10.32 -13.83
C ASN A 194 -8.36 9.17 -13.50
N ALA A 195 -7.85 7.97 -13.19
CA ALA A 195 -8.69 6.85 -12.80
C ALA A 195 -9.42 7.12 -11.47
N ILE A 196 -8.75 7.71 -10.49
CA ILE A 196 -9.36 8.17 -9.22
C ILE A 196 -10.46 9.18 -9.49
N ARG A 197 -10.17 10.24 -10.26
CA ARG A 197 -11.14 11.28 -10.60
C ARG A 197 -12.37 10.72 -11.34
N ASN A 198 -12.15 9.86 -12.32
CA ASN A 198 -13.21 9.26 -13.12
C ASN A 198 -14.04 8.23 -12.33
N ALA A 199 -13.56 7.78 -11.19
CA ALA A 199 -14.29 6.91 -10.28
C ALA A 199 -15.20 7.67 -9.29
N GLY A 200 -15.33 9.01 -9.41
CA GLY A 200 -16.25 9.81 -8.58
C GLY A 200 -15.65 10.32 -7.27
N PHE A 201 -14.35 10.28 -7.13
CA PHE A 201 -13.65 10.92 -6.02
C PHE A 201 -13.41 12.42 -6.29
N ASP A 202 -13.24 13.21 -5.22
CA ASP A 202 -12.79 14.60 -5.31
C ASP A 202 -11.33 14.71 -5.83
N VAL A 203 -10.83 15.93 -5.99
CA VAL A 203 -9.41 16.12 -6.33
C VAL A 203 -8.54 15.66 -5.16
N PRO A 204 -7.67 14.67 -5.39
CA PRO A 204 -6.86 14.15 -4.30
C PRO A 204 -5.82 15.17 -3.82
N HIS A 205 -5.58 15.20 -2.51
CA HIS A 205 -4.33 15.73 -1.96
C HIS A 205 -3.23 14.70 -2.21
N MET A 206 -2.13 15.13 -2.81
CA MET A 206 -1.01 14.29 -3.21
C MET A 206 0.27 14.79 -2.55
N GLU A 207 1.07 13.87 -2.04
CA GLU A 207 2.43 14.13 -1.54
C GLU A 207 3.43 13.15 -2.18
N GLU A 208 4.56 13.68 -2.63
CA GLU A 208 5.74 12.91 -3.07
C GLU A 208 6.79 13.01 -1.98
N PHE A 209 7.38 11.88 -1.59
CA PHE A 209 8.31 11.88 -0.48
C PHE A 209 9.39 10.81 -0.61
N HIS A 210 10.48 11.02 0.15
CA HIS A 210 11.59 10.09 0.25
C HIS A 210 11.33 9.09 1.36
N SER A 211 11.88 7.88 1.18
CA SER A 211 11.92 6.87 2.24
C SER A 211 12.87 7.28 3.35
N SER A 212 12.58 6.84 4.56
CA SER A 212 13.40 7.01 5.76
C SER A 212 13.92 5.65 6.26
N PRO A 213 15.11 5.60 6.89
CA PRO A 213 15.70 4.35 7.37
C PRO A 213 14.90 3.66 8.48
N ASP A 214 14.08 4.39 9.21
CA ASP A 214 13.35 3.87 10.38
C ASP A 214 11.92 3.44 10.09
N GLU A 215 11.50 3.52 8.82
CA GLU A 215 10.16 3.14 8.37
C GLU A 215 10.02 1.63 8.17
N TYR A 216 8.81 1.10 8.38
CA TYR A 216 8.49 -0.30 8.06
C TYR A 216 8.79 -0.62 6.59
N ASN A 217 8.43 0.27 5.69
CA ASN A 217 8.66 0.18 4.24
C ASN A 217 9.91 0.96 3.82
N ALA A 218 11.03 0.82 4.54
CA ALA A 218 12.28 1.45 4.15
C ALA A 218 12.72 0.99 2.75
N TRP A 219 13.00 1.96 1.85
CA TRP A 219 13.33 1.65 0.45
C TRP A 219 14.67 0.92 0.32
N PHE A 220 15.67 1.36 1.08
CA PHE A 220 16.99 0.75 1.06
C PHE A 220 17.13 -0.28 2.18
N THR A 221 17.43 -1.52 1.80
CA THR A 221 17.66 -2.61 2.76
C THR A 221 18.98 -2.41 3.48
N ARG A 222 18.98 -2.62 4.79
CA ARG A 222 20.20 -2.67 5.59
C ARG A 222 20.88 -4.04 5.42
N GLU A 223 22.17 -4.03 5.10
CA GLU A 223 22.94 -5.25 4.90
C GLU A 223 23.48 -5.77 6.24
N LEU A 224 23.73 -7.07 6.30
CA LEU A 224 24.32 -7.69 7.49
C LEU A 224 25.73 -7.13 7.75
N GLY A 225 25.95 -6.59 8.97
CA GLY A 225 27.22 -5.97 9.35
C GLY A 225 27.41 -4.52 8.89
N GLU A 226 26.42 -3.92 8.23
CA GLU A 226 26.46 -2.51 7.83
C GLU A 226 26.33 -1.60 9.05
N THR A 227 27.24 -0.61 9.18
CA THR A 227 27.19 0.38 10.24
C THR A 227 26.08 1.39 10.02
N ASP A 228 25.65 2.10 11.08
CA ASP A 228 24.63 3.16 10.98
C ASP A 228 25.08 4.27 10.02
N GLU A 229 26.37 4.62 9.98
CA GLU A 229 26.90 5.61 9.05
C GLU A 229 26.85 5.15 7.60
N GLN A 230 27.16 3.88 7.33
CA GLN A 230 27.06 3.30 5.98
C GLN A 230 25.61 3.24 5.51
N TYR A 231 24.71 2.79 6.39
CA TYR A 231 23.28 2.75 6.09
C TYR A 231 22.70 4.14 5.82
N ALA A 232 23.05 5.14 6.64
CA ALA A 232 22.61 6.53 6.43
C ALA A 232 23.07 7.13 5.10
N LYS A 233 24.23 6.71 4.54
CA LYS A 233 24.70 7.14 3.22
C LYS A 233 23.78 6.70 2.10
N LYS A 234 23.05 5.58 2.24
CA LYS A 234 22.06 5.13 1.24
C LYS A 234 20.91 6.15 1.04
N TYR A 235 20.60 6.94 2.08
CA TYR A 235 19.56 7.97 2.06
C TYR A 235 20.09 9.38 1.71
N ASN A 236 21.37 9.50 1.39
CA ASN A 236 21.99 10.77 1.02
C ASN A 236 22.30 10.78 -0.48
N TRP A 237 21.63 11.66 -1.24
CA TRP A 237 21.76 11.75 -2.70
C TRP A 237 23.20 12.01 -3.19
N LYS A 238 24.09 12.60 -2.36
CA LYS A 238 25.50 12.79 -2.70
C LYS A 238 26.29 11.48 -2.74
N HIS A 239 25.78 10.43 -2.12
CA HIS A 239 26.40 9.11 -2.05
C HIS A 239 25.60 8.05 -2.82
N ASN A 240 24.28 8.25 -2.93
CA ASN A 240 23.38 7.35 -3.62
C ASN A 240 22.43 8.18 -4.53
N PRO A 241 22.57 8.13 -5.86
CA PRO A 241 21.71 8.87 -6.78
C PRO A 241 20.21 8.57 -6.62
N TRP A 242 19.86 7.35 -6.21
CA TRP A 242 18.47 6.96 -5.97
C TRP A 242 17.81 7.77 -4.85
N ALA A 243 18.58 8.25 -3.89
CA ALA A 243 18.07 9.12 -2.84
C ALA A 243 17.73 10.54 -3.32
N ALA A 244 18.07 10.88 -4.58
CA ALA A 244 17.64 12.14 -5.21
C ALA A 244 16.22 12.07 -5.79
N LEU A 245 15.69 10.87 -5.98
CA LEU A 245 14.35 10.64 -6.55
C LEU A 245 13.34 10.39 -5.42
N PRO A 246 12.08 10.82 -5.57
CA PRO A 246 11.04 10.41 -4.64
C PRO A 246 10.78 8.91 -4.83
N GLN A 247 10.90 8.13 -3.76
CA GLN A 247 10.61 6.70 -3.80
C GLN A 247 9.11 6.43 -3.66
N TRP A 248 8.41 7.34 -2.99
CA TRP A 248 7.04 7.16 -2.55
C TRP A 248 6.12 8.28 -3.00
N ILE A 249 4.85 7.91 -3.20
CA ILE A 249 3.76 8.83 -3.45
C ILE A 249 2.56 8.44 -2.59
N GLY A 250 1.85 9.43 -2.06
CA GLY A 250 0.61 9.25 -1.33
C GLY A 250 -0.53 10.08 -1.91
N PHE A 251 -1.73 9.52 -1.93
CA PHE A 251 -2.95 10.24 -2.22
C PHE A 251 -3.94 10.11 -1.08
N SER A 252 -4.66 11.22 -0.78
CA SER A 252 -5.83 11.22 0.08
C SER A 252 -6.96 11.91 -0.64
N THR A 253 -8.07 11.21 -0.84
CA THR A 253 -9.24 11.70 -1.58
C THR A 253 -10.53 11.28 -0.88
N GLN A 254 -11.65 11.92 -1.21
CA GLN A 254 -12.95 11.70 -0.58
C GLN A 254 -13.98 11.25 -1.60
N ASN A 255 -14.85 10.32 -1.20
CA ASN A 255 -16.05 9.99 -1.94
C ASN A 255 -17.04 11.17 -1.86
N GLU A 256 -17.32 11.83 -2.99
CA GLU A 256 -18.23 12.98 -3.07
C GLU A 256 -19.72 12.59 -2.91
N GLY A 257 -20.04 11.30 -2.79
CA GLY A 257 -21.43 10.82 -2.70
C GLY A 257 -22.24 10.97 -3.99
N LYS A 258 -21.56 11.22 -5.11
CA LYS A 258 -22.22 11.28 -6.43
C LYS A 258 -22.40 9.87 -6.97
N THR A 259 -23.61 9.50 -7.33
CA THR A 259 -23.87 8.29 -8.12
C THR A 259 -23.26 8.50 -9.51
N ILE A 260 -22.37 7.61 -9.94
CA ILE A 260 -21.76 7.61 -11.28
C ILE A 260 -22.73 6.95 -12.27
#